data_69b3ab17f00323eeab65b8053c787dae
#
_entry.id   69b3ab17f00323eeab65b8053c787dae
#
_cell.length_a   1.000
_cell.length_b   1.000
_cell.length_c   1.000
_cell.angle_alpha   90.00
_cell.angle_beta   90.00
_cell.angle_gamma   90.00
#
_symmetry.space_group_name_H-M   'P 1'
#
loop_
_entity.id
_entity.type
_entity.pdbx_description
1 polymer ?
#
loop_
_entity_poly.entity_id
_entity_poly.type
_entity_poly.pdbx_seq_one_letter_code
_entity_poly.pdbx_strand_id
1 'polypeptide(L)'
;MGQFRKKLIIMAAAGALAVSSLAGCSRSMDNDAVVAEVGKDKITLGVANFYARMQQAQYETYYAGMMGMTGEDMWKQEVEDGKTYEDGMKESLLEALENMYLLNQHAADYDIELTDDDKKAIDKAANLFVEDNTLEDKEAVSGYEKNVKKYLELATIQSRMDQPMKEGVDEEVSDEEAAQKSMQYVLFSYNKTDADGNSEAMTDDEKAAQKQKAQEFADSLKAGDNPDIGALAQEAGQEVKTATFDADSTSPNADLVKAADALENEGDVTDIVDTDSGVYVAKVTSFLDREATDAKKESIVEERKQEQYDSLLKKWREDTEITEHKNVWKKVNFEKQGVTVKQSEDDYSDNE
;
A
#
# COMPACT_ATOMS: atom_id res chain seq x y z
N MET A 1 -11.69 25.95 -8.33
CA MET A 1 -10.74 24.85 -8.01
C MET A 1 -9.67 25.18 -6.96
N GLY A 2 -9.82 26.20 -6.12
CA GLY A 2 -8.74 26.72 -5.24
C GLY A 2 -8.86 26.42 -3.76
N GLN A 3 -9.84 25.70 -3.27
CA GLN A 3 -10.06 25.53 -1.81
C GLN A 3 -9.81 24.11 -1.25
N PHE A 4 -9.71 23.09 -2.07
CA PHE A 4 -9.44 21.71 -1.61
C PHE A 4 -7.96 21.47 -1.26
N ARG A 5 -7.02 22.23 -1.84
CA ARG A 5 -5.57 22.09 -1.62
C ARG A 5 -5.05 22.51 -0.23
N LYS A 6 -5.86 23.25 0.56
CA LYS A 6 -5.41 23.82 1.85
C LYS A 6 -5.62 22.91 3.08
N LYS A 7 -6.30 21.79 2.98
CA LYS A 7 -6.70 20.98 4.15
C LYS A 7 -5.89 19.69 4.40
N LEU A 8 -5.04 19.25 3.48
CA LEU A 8 -4.40 17.93 3.57
C LEU A 8 -3.16 17.86 4.50
N ILE A 9 -2.51 18.96 4.81
CA ILE A 9 -1.19 18.96 5.47
C ILE A 9 -1.29 19.03 6.99
N ILE A 10 -2.40 19.53 7.53
CA ILE A 10 -2.54 19.75 8.98
C ILE A 10 -2.89 18.48 9.76
N MET A 11 -3.40 17.43 9.12
CA MET A 11 -3.83 16.20 9.82
C MET A 11 -2.70 15.27 10.27
N ALA A 12 -1.50 15.37 9.73
CA ALA A 12 -0.40 14.48 10.09
C ALA A 12 0.34 14.83 11.39
N ALA A 13 0.14 16.04 11.92
CA ALA A 13 0.79 16.49 13.15
C ALA A 13 -0.18 16.73 14.33
N ALA A 14 -1.49 16.58 14.11
CA ALA A 14 -2.50 16.79 15.14
C ALA A 14 -2.84 15.47 15.83
N GLY A 15 -2.02 15.05 16.80
CA GLY A 15 -2.34 13.92 17.65
C GLY A 15 -1.47 13.93 18.90
N ALA A 16 -2.10 13.91 20.08
CA ALA A 16 -1.37 13.61 21.29
C ALA A 16 -0.83 12.18 21.21
N LEU A 17 0.44 11.99 21.51
CA LEU A 17 1.11 10.69 21.50
C LEU A 17 1.09 10.07 22.90
N ALA A 18 0.96 8.76 22.99
CA ALA A 18 1.23 8.00 24.18
C ALA A 18 2.53 7.23 23.98
N VAL A 19 3.48 7.44 24.89
CA VAL A 19 4.77 6.75 24.87
C VAL A 19 4.75 5.72 26.00
N SER A 20 4.96 4.45 25.67
CA SER A 20 5.21 3.39 26.62
C SER A 20 6.72 3.16 26.73
N SER A 21 7.32 3.49 27.87
CA SER A 21 8.73 3.15 28.13
C SER A 21 8.80 1.80 28.83
N LEU A 22 9.49 0.83 28.24
CA LEU A 22 10.08 -0.26 28.99
C LEU A 22 11.26 0.35 29.77
N ALA A 23 11.13 0.36 31.10
CA ALA A 23 12.00 1.03 32.05
C ALA A 23 13.50 0.91 31.74
N GLY A 24 14.06 1.93 31.19
CA GLY A 24 15.49 2.08 30.95
C GLY A 24 15.81 3.56 30.85
N CYS A 25 16.74 4.05 31.66
CA CYS A 25 17.19 5.44 31.72
C CYS A 25 17.26 6.06 30.33
N SER A 26 16.31 6.92 29.98
CA SER A 26 16.34 7.68 28.75
C SER A 26 17.52 8.66 28.82
N ARG A 27 18.65 8.28 28.23
CA ARG A 27 19.67 9.26 27.90
C ARG A 27 19.05 10.17 26.84
N SER A 28 18.96 11.46 27.13
CA SER A 28 18.48 12.44 26.15
C SER A 28 19.19 12.23 24.81
N MET A 29 18.40 12.06 23.76
CA MET A 29 18.93 11.85 22.41
C MET A 29 19.60 13.14 21.93
N ASP A 30 20.79 13.03 21.32
CA ASP A 30 21.46 14.19 20.69
C ASP A 30 20.73 14.52 19.38
N ASN A 31 19.74 15.39 19.46
CA ASN A 31 18.91 15.78 18.34
C ASN A 31 19.67 16.46 17.19
N ASP A 32 20.84 17.01 17.44
CA ASP A 32 21.66 17.70 16.43
C ASP A 32 22.67 16.75 15.75
N ALA A 33 22.80 15.50 16.23
CA ALA A 33 23.62 14.49 15.55
C ALA A 33 23.10 14.25 14.12
N VAL A 34 23.98 14.07 13.16
CA VAL A 34 23.63 13.86 11.76
C VAL A 34 23.41 12.37 11.49
N VAL A 35 22.25 12.00 10.94
CA VAL A 35 21.92 10.61 10.53
C VAL A 35 22.21 10.36 9.06
N ALA A 36 22.07 11.37 8.21
CA ALA A 36 22.47 11.31 6.81
C ALA A 36 22.82 12.71 6.29
N GLU A 37 23.59 12.74 5.21
CA GLU A 37 23.86 13.93 4.42
C GLU A 37 23.37 13.69 3.01
N VAL A 38 22.55 14.62 2.48
CA VAL A 38 22.00 14.56 1.12
C VAL A 38 22.54 15.77 0.37
N GLY A 39 23.61 15.58 -0.39
CA GLY A 39 24.36 16.68 -0.97
C GLY A 39 24.86 17.67 0.10
N LYS A 40 24.35 18.90 0.07
CA LYS A 40 24.70 19.94 1.06
C LYS A 40 23.87 19.93 2.34
N ASP A 41 22.76 19.21 2.36
CA ASP A 41 21.81 19.25 3.47
C ASP A 41 22.07 18.11 4.46
N LYS A 42 21.89 18.42 5.75
CA LYS A 42 22.08 17.46 6.84
C LYS A 42 20.73 17.06 7.42
N ILE A 43 20.50 15.77 7.49
CA ILE A 43 19.37 15.20 8.20
C ILE A 43 19.78 14.98 9.65
N THR A 44 19.18 15.71 10.56
CA THR A 44 19.48 15.56 11.99
C THR A 44 18.71 14.41 12.61
N LEU A 45 19.27 13.80 13.66
CA LEU A 45 18.60 12.72 14.41
C LEU A 45 17.25 13.19 14.97
N GLY A 46 17.15 14.47 15.35
CA GLY A 46 15.88 15.01 15.86
C GLY A 46 14.75 14.96 14.83
N VAL A 47 15.02 15.38 13.59
CA VAL A 47 14.03 15.32 12.50
C VAL A 47 13.75 13.86 12.11
N ALA A 48 14.79 13.04 11.99
CA ALA A 48 14.65 11.65 11.60
C ALA A 48 13.89 10.80 12.67
N ASN A 49 14.19 11.01 13.96
CA ASN A 49 13.48 10.34 15.05
C ASN A 49 12.02 10.80 15.10
N PHE A 50 11.76 12.10 14.97
CA PHE A 50 10.38 12.61 14.93
C PHE A 50 9.58 11.94 13.81
N TYR A 51 10.09 11.96 12.58
CA TYR A 51 9.43 11.30 11.45
C TYR A 51 9.20 9.82 11.69
N ALA A 52 10.24 9.08 12.11
CA ALA A 52 10.14 7.66 12.36
C ALA A 52 9.13 7.30 13.47
N ARG A 53 9.09 8.09 14.54
CA ARG A 53 8.15 7.89 15.65
C ARG A 53 6.71 8.19 15.27
N MET A 54 6.48 9.17 14.39
CA MET A 54 5.14 9.42 13.85
C MET A 54 4.65 8.22 13.02
N GLN A 55 5.53 7.62 12.22
CA GLN A 55 5.20 6.40 11.46
C GLN A 55 4.98 5.21 12.40
N GLN A 56 5.87 5.00 13.37
CA GLN A 56 5.70 3.98 14.41
C GLN A 56 4.34 4.09 15.11
N ALA A 57 3.95 5.31 15.50
CA ALA A 57 2.67 5.55 16.18
C ALA A 57 1.47 5.10 15.33
N GLN A 58 1.50 5.33 14.03
CA GLN A 58 0.47 4.86 13.11
C GLN A 58 0.44 3.33 13.03
N TYR A 59 1.61 2.70 12.88
CA TYR A 59 1.71 1.24 12.81
C TYR A 59 1.24 0.57 14.10
N GLU A 60 1.69 1.02 15.25
CA GLU A 60 1.28 0.44 16.53
C GLU A 60 -0.20 0.69 16.86
N THR A 61 -0.74 1.83 16.45
CA THR A 61 -2.15 2.15 16.73
C THR A 61 -3.11 1.36 15.84
N TYR A 62 -2.81 1.26 14.55
CA TYR A 62 -3.78 0.76 13.58
C TYR A 62 -3.47 -0.64 13.04
N TYR A 63 -2.20 -1.01 12.86
CA TYR A 63 -1.83 -2.27 12.21
C TYR A 63 -1.53 -3.41 13.18
N ALA A 64 -0.88 -3.16 14.31
CA ALA A 64 -0.56 -4.22 15.27
C ALA A 64 -1.82 -4.93 15.77
N GLY A 65 -2.88 -4.15 16.09
CA GLY A 65 -4.18 -4.70 16.50
C GLY A 65 -4.85 -5.54 15.40
N MET A 66 -4.76 -5.14 14.14
CA MET A 66 -5.29 -5.92 13.02
C MET A 66 -4.55 -7.24 12.81
N MET A 67 -3.26 -7.28 13.15
CA MET A 67 -2.42 -8.49 13.06
C MET A 67 -2.56 -9.38 14.31
N GLY A 68 -3.33 -8.95 15.31
CA GLY A 68 -3.51 -9.70 16.57
C GLY A 68 -2.25 -9.80 17.43
N MET A 69 -1.33 -8.85 17.32
CA MET A 69 -0.07 -8.81 18.04
C MET A 69 0.18 -7.44 18.69
N THR A 70 1.16 -7.41 19.60
CA THR A 70 1.63 -6.14 20.19
C THR A 70 2.56 -5.40 19.23
N GLY A 71 2.73 -4.08 19.39
CA GLY A 71 3.72 -3.35 18.62
C GLY A 71 5.14 -3.93 18.79
N GLU A 72 5.52 -4.28 20.03
CA GLU A 72 6.83 -4.89 20.33
C GLU A 72 7.06 -6.20 19.57
N ASP A 73 6.06 -7.09 19.55
CA ASP A 73 6.15 -8.38 18.85
C ASP A 73 6.21 -8.19 17.32
N MET A 74 5.47 -7.21 16.79
CA MET A 74 5.49 -6.85 15.39
C MET A 74 6.90 -6.41 14.94
N TRP A 75 7.56 -5.53 15.69
CA TRP A 75 8.88 -5.03 15.34
C TRP A 75 9.98 -6.09 15.35
N LYS A 76 9.85 -7.08 16.26
CA LYS A 76 10.78 -8.20 16.38
C LYS A 76 10.59 -9.31 15.36
N GLN A 77 9.49 -9.29 14.64
CA GLN A 77 9.20 -10.33 13.65
C GLN A 77 10.32 -10.37 12.60
N GLU A 78 10.94 -11.55 12.43
CA GLU A 78 11.93 -11.77 11.38
C GLU A 78 11.21 -11.90 10.04
N VAL A 79 11.61 -11.10 9.04
CA VAL A 79 11.00 -11.06 7.70
C VAL A 79 11.92 -11.65 6.65
N GLU A 80 13.25 -11.59 6.87
CA GLU A 80 14.30 -12.19 6.05
C GLU A 80 15.42 -12.66 6.97
N ASP A 81 16.32 -13.50 6.47
CA ASP A 81 17.45 -14.04 7.25
C ASP A 81 18.23 -12.92 7.98
N GLY A 82 18.03 -12.83 9.30
CA GLY A 82 18.70 -11.87 10.18
C GLY A 82 18.20 -10.42 10.10
N LYS A 83 17.10 -10.12 9.39
CA LYS A 83 16.44 -8.82 9.38
C LYS A 83 15.09 -8.89 10.07
N THR A 84 14.86 -7.96 10.99
CA THR A 84 13.56 -7.77 11.62
C THR A 84 12.67 -6.83 10.81
N TYR A 85 11.37 -6.82 11.12
CA TYR A 85 10.44 -5.84 10.55
C TYR A 85 10.87 -4.41 10.87
N GLU A 86 11.41 -4.16 12.09
CA GLU A 86 12.00 -2.85 12.45
C GLU A 86 13.14 -2.47 11.50
N ASP A 87 14.06 -3.41 11.19
CA ASP A 87 15.21 -3.11 10.32
C ASP A 87 14.77 -2.68 8.93
N GLY A 88 13.85 -3.42 8.30
CA GLY A 88 13.29 -3.10 6.99
C GLY A 88 12.54 -1.77 6.99
N MET A 89 11.70 -1.54 8.00
CA MET A 89 10.97 -0.29 8.14
C MET A 89 11.93 0.91 8.29
N LYS A 90 12.97 0.79 9.11
CA LYS A 90 13.93 1.88 9.32
C LYS A 90 14.75 2.19 8.07
N GLU A 91 15.12 1.19 7.28
CA GLU A 91 15.75 1.43 5.97
C GLU A 91 14.82 2.25 5.06
N SER A 92 13.57 1.83 4.92
CA SER A 92 12.58 2.54 4.09
C SER A 92 12.27 3.97 4.59
N LEU A 93 12.20 4.17 5.91
CA LEU A 93 11.94 5.49 6.49
C LEU A 93 13.11 6.45 6.29
N LEU A 94 14.36 5.98 6.39
CA LEU A 94 15.50 6.84 6.15
C LEU A 94 15.56 7.24 4.67
N GLU A 95 15.37 6.30 3.77
CA GLU A 95 15.30 6.57 2.33
C GLU A 95 14.18 7.55 1.97
N ALA A 96 12.98 7.36 2.54
CA ALA A 96 11.85 8.27 2.32
C ALA A 96 12.17 9.70 2.80
N LEU A 97 12.84 9.83 3.95
CA LEU A 97 13.26 11.13 4.46
C LEU A 97 14.33 11.77 3.57
N GLU A 98 15.30 11.00 3.09
CA GLU A 98 16.29 11.48 2.10
C GLU A 98 15.62 11.98 0.83
N ASN A 99 14.61 11.24 0.33
CA ASN A 99 13.80 11.65 -0.82
C ASN A 99 13.07 12.98 -0.56
N MET A 100 12.55 13.21 0.65
CA MET A 100 11.95 14.51 1.01
C MET A 100 12.96 15.66 0.94
N TYR A 101 14.22 15.43 1.30
CA TYR A 101 15.28 16.44 1.15
C TYR A 101 15.64 16.67 -0.31
N LEU A 102 15.71 15.63 -1.16
CA LEU A 102 15.89 15.77 -2.60
C LEU A 102 14.76 16.58 -3.24
N LEU A 103 13.51 16.24 -2.91
CA LEU A 103 12.35 17.01 -3.37
C LEU A 103 12.46 18.49 -2.99
N ASN A 104 12.86 18.77 -1.76
CA ASN A 104 13.05 20.15 -1.31
C ASN A 104 14.20 20.88 -2.07
N GLN A 105 15.26 20.16 -2.45
CA GLN A 105 16.36 20.74 -3.24
C GLN A 105 15.93 21.08 -4.66
N HIS A 106 15.02 20.30 -5.24
CA HIS A 106 14.50 20.45 -6.61
C HIS A 106 13.16 21.20 -6.69
N ALA A 107 12.61 21.65 -5.55
CA ALA A 107 11.31 22.33 -5.54
C ALA A 107 11.27 23.59 -6.42
N ALA A 108 12.36 24.36 -6.44
CA ALA A 108 12.48 25.56 -7.26
C ALA A 108 12.49 25.25 -8.77
N ASP A 109 12.91 24.07 -9.20
CA ASP A 109 12.90 23.66 -10.61
C ASP A 109 11.44 23.51 -11.15
N TYR A 110 10.49 23.38 -10.23
CA TYR A 110 9.05 23.28 -10.46
C TYR A 110 8.25 24.50 -9.99
N ASP A 111 8.90 25.63 -9.76
CA ASP A 111 8.28 26.86 -9.22
C ASP A 111 7.54 26.62 -7.88
N ILE A 112 8.02 25.66 -7.07
CA ILE A 112 7.44 25.30 -5.78
C ILE A 112 8.21 25.94 -4.65
N GLU A 113 7.50 26.69 -3.80
CA GLU A 113 8.02 27.28 -2.57
C GLU A 113 6.97 27.28 -1.46
N LEU A 114 7.42 27.37 -0.20
CA LEU A 114 6.54 27.56 0.94
C LEU A 114 6.05 29.01 0.99
N THR A 115 4.77 29.20 0.86
CA THR A 115 4.13 30.51 0.99
C THR A 115 4.13 30.99 2.45
N ASP A 116 3.86 32.29 2.69
CA ASP A 116 3.72 32.82 4.04
C ASP A 116 2.54 32.19 4.80
N ASP A 117 1.49 31.79 4.10
CA ASP A 117 0.35 31.10 4.71
C ASP A 117 0.73 29.67 5.13
N ASP A 118 1.58 28.97 4.35
CA ASP A 118 2.10 27.65 4.74
C ASP A 118 2.97 27.75 5.97
N LYS A 119 3.88 28.71 6.00
CA LYS A 119 4.77 28.92 7.16
C LYS A 119 3.96 29.18 8.43
N LYS A 120 2.91 30.02 8.35
CA LYS A 120 2.00 30.26 9.48
C LYS A 120 1.22 29.00 9.89
N ALA A 121 0.77 28.20 8.93
CA ALA A 121 0.06 26.95 9.21
C ALA A 121 0.98 25.90 9.87
N ILE A 122 2.22 25.79 9.38
CA ILE A 122 3.27 24.92 9.92
C ILE A 122 3.63 25.37 11.36
N ASP A 123 3.84 26.67 11.57
CA ASP A 123 4.11 27.23 12.90
C ASP A 123 2.99 26.90 13.88
N LYS A 124 1.74 27.08 13.46
CA LYS A 124 0.57 26.76 14.29
C LYS A 124 0.51 25.26 14.61
N ALA A 125 0.69 24.39 13.61
CA ALA A 125 0.63 22.96 13.80
C ALA A 125 1.76 22.45 14.72
N ALA A 126 2.97 22.97 14.57
CA ALA A 126 4.09 22.62 15.43
C ALA A 126 3.88 23.07 16.88
N ASN A 127 3.33 24.27 17.10
CA ASN A 127 3.00 24.73 18.44
C ASN A 127 1.91 23.89 19.10
N LEU A 128 0.85 23.54 18.38
CA LEU A 128 -0.21 22.64 18.89
C LEU A 128 0.37 21.29 19.28
N PHE A 129 1.23 20.68 18.43
CA PHE A 129 1.90 19.44 18.78
C PHE A 129 2.69 19.55 20.09
N VAL A 130 3.43 20.65 20.26
CA VAL A 130 4.22 20.88 21.49
C VAL A 130 3.31 21.10 22.72
N GLU A 131 2.15 21.73 22.56
CA GLU A 131 1.19 21.96 23.63
C GLU A 131 0.43 20.69 24.03
N ASP A 132 0.05 19.86 23.07
CA ASP A 132 -0.75 18.65 23.27
C ASP A 132 0.05 17.45 23.83
N ASN A 133 1.39 17.54 23.83
CA ASN A 133 2.26 16.46 24.28
C ASN A 133 3.07 16.85 25.52
N THR A 134 3.23 15.88 26.46
CA THR A 134 4.04 16.07 27.65
C THR A 134 5.52 16.25 27.31
N LEU A 135 6.32 16.73 28.28
CA LEU A 135 7.78 16.83 28.06
C LEU A 135 8.40 15.45 27.77
N GLU A 136 7.95 14.41 28.49
CA GLU A 136 8.44 13.02 28.33
C GLU A 136 8.11 12.52 26.91
N ASP A 137 6.88 12.68 26.45
CA ASP A 137 6.48 12.29 25.09
C ASP A 137 7.33 13.03 24.04
N LYS A 138 7.54 14.35 24.20
CA LYS A 138 8.37 15.14 23.28
C LYS A 138 9.83 14.71 23.27
N GLU A 139 10.39 14.39 24.42
CA GLU A 139 11.79 13.88 24.49
C GLU A 139 11.93 12.54 23.78
N ALA A 140 10.97 11.64 23.97
CA ALA A 140 10.97 10.32 23.38
C ALA A 140 10.91 10.35 21.84
N VAL A 141 10.05 11.21 21.28
CA VAL A 141 9.85 11.30 19.82
C VAL A 141 10.66 12.44 19.17
N SER A 142 11.52 13.15 19.91
CA SER A 142 12.19 14.38 19.43
C SER A 142 11.20 15.46 18.95
N GLY A 143 10.02 15.51 19.55
CA GLY A 143 8.89 16.36 19.20
C GLY A 143 9.06 17.83 19.59
N TYR A 144 10.26 18.37 19.43
CA TYR A 144 10.55 19.79 19.63
C TYR A 144 10.10 20.62 18.45
N GLU A 145 9.64 21.83 18.69
CA GLU A 145 9.09 22.73 17.67
C GLU A 145 9.93 22.79 16.40
N LYS A 146 11.26 22.94 16.52
CA LYS A 146 12.17 22.99 15.36
C LYS A 146 12.14 21.72 14.47
N ASN A 147 12.03 20.55 15.09
CA ASN A 147 12.03 19.29 14.37
C ASN A 147 10.67 19.06 13.69
N VAL A 148 9.58 19.35 14.42
CA VAL A 148 8.22 19.29 13.90
C VAL A 148 8.05 20.23 12.71
N LYS A 149 8.48 21.49 12.83
CA LYS A 149 8.46 22.46 11.73
C LYS A 149 9.22 21.95 10.52
N LYS A 150 10.47 21.49 10.72
CA LYS A 150 11.30 20.99 9.59
C LYS A 150 10.64 19.83 8.89
N TYR A 151 10.07 18.86 9.62
CA TYR A 151 9.33 17.76 9.02
C TYR A 151 8.11 18.26 8.22
N LEU A 152 7.31 19.17 8.79
CA LEU A 152 6.12 19.72 8.12
C LEU A 152 6.47 20.53 6.86
N GLU A 153 7.58 21.26 6.87
CA GLU A 153 8.10 21.94 5.68
C GLU A 153 8.38 20.94 4.55
N LEU A 154 9.14 19.88 4.86
CA LEU A 154 9.47 18.84 3.90
C LEU A 154 8.23 18.11 3.38
N ALA A 155 7.30 17.73 4.26
CA ALA A 155 6.05 17.08 3.88
C ALA A 155 5.17 17.97 3.01
N THR A 156 5.17 19.30 3.27
CA THR A 156 4.45 20.27 2.45
C THR A 156 5.02 20.35 1.04
N ILE A 157 6.35 20.43 0.92
CA ILE A 157 7.04 20.44 -0.38
C ILE A 157 6.77 19.12 -1.12
N GLN A 158 6.93 17.96 -0.47
CA GLN A 158 6.64 16.65 -1.07
C GLN A 158 5.23 16.60 -1.64
N SER A 159 4.23 17.00 -0.87
CA SER A 159 2.84 17.02 -1.33
C SER A 159 2.59 17.96 -2.53
N ARG A 160 3.35 19.04 -2.64
CA ARG A 160 3.24 19.98 -3.76
C ARG A 160 3.99 19.52 -4.99
N MET A 161 5.06 18.79 -4.84
CA MET A 161 5.87 18.23 -5.91
C MET A 161 5.17 17.06 -6.62
N ASP A 162 4.26 16.35 -5.93
CA ASP A 162 3.63 15.14 -6.46
C ASP A 162 2.99 15.36 -7.84
N GLN A 163 2.11 16.33 -7.97
CA GLN A 163 1.42 16.58 -9.23
C GLN A 163 2.36 17.13 -10.33
N PRO A 164 3.17 18.18 -10.11
CA PRO A 164 4.06 18.70 -11.15
C PRO A 164 5.09 17.70 -11.66
N MET A 165 5.59 16.81 -10.82
CA MET A 165 6.51 15.76 -11.24
C MET A 165 5.85 14.69 -12.12
N LYS A 166 4.54 14.56 -12.05
CA LYS A 166 3.71 13.64 -12.84
C LYS A 166 3.16 14.28 -14.13
N GLU A 167 3.38 15.58 -14.35
CA GLU A 167 2.91 16.27 -15.56
C GLU A 167 3.76 15.93 -16.78
N GLY A 168 3.11 15.92 -17.95
CA GLY A 168 3.78 15.76 -19.26
C GLY A 168 4.03 14.31 -19.69
N VAL A 169 3.47 13.33 -18.99
CA VAL A 169 3.42 11.95 -19.48
C VAL A 169 2.48 11.82 -20.66
N ASP A 170 2.68 10.80 -21.48
CA ASP A 170 1.74 10.47 -22.54
C ASP A 170 0.46 9.87 -21.90
N GLU A 171 -0.64 10.62 -21.99
CA GLU A 171 -1.95 10.21 -21.48
C GLU A 171 -2.82 9.53 -22.55
N GLU A 172 -2.34 9.45 -23.81
CA GLU A 172 -3.05 8.72 -24.86
C GLU A 172 -2.78 7.21 -24.72
N VAL A 173 -3.84 6.46 -24.43
CA VAL A 173 -3.81 4.99 -24.33
C VAL A 173 -4.82 4.43 -25.33
N SER A 174 -4.36 3.59 -26.26
CA SER A 174 -5.22 2.98 -27.27
C SER A 174 -6.10 1.88 -26.67
N ASP A 175 -7.19 1.54 -27.35
CA ASP A 175 -8.01 0.38 -26.96
C ASP A 175 -7.21 -0.92 -27.00
N GLU A 176 -6.25 -1.03 -27.94
CA GLU A 176 -5.41 -2.23 -28.08
C GLU A 176 -4.46 -2.42 -26.91
N GLU A 177 -3.89 -1.31 -26.40
CA GLU A 177 -2.97 -1.33 -25.26
C GLU A 177 -3.69 -1.67 -23.95
N ALA A 178 -4.94 -1.23 -23.77
CA ALA A 178 -5.71 -1.39 -22.55
C ALA A 178 -6.81 -2.46 -22.66
N ALA A 179 -6.86 -3.20 -23.77
CA ALA A 179 -7.96 -4.14 -24.04
C ALA A 179 -8.16 -5.12 -22.88
N GLN A 180 -9.38 -5.13 -22.35
CA GLN A 180 -9.81 -6.08 -21.34
C GLN A 180 -10.91 -6.98 -21.89
N LYS A 181 -10.75 -8.28 -21.70
CA LYS A 181 -11.78 -9.29 -21.95
C LYS A 181 -12.56 -9.54 -20.67
N SER A 182 -13.76 -10.10 -20.81
CA SER A 182 -14.56 -10.55 -19.65
C SER A 182 -14.88 -12.02 -19.77
N MET A 183 -14.94 -12.70 -18.62
CA MET A 183 -15.42 -14.07 -18.51
C MET A 183 -16.33 -14.25 -17.29
N GLN A 184 -17.22 -15.22 -17.39
CA GLN A 184 -17.86 -15.86 -16.25
C GLN A 184 -17.17 -17.19 -16.00
N TYR A 185 -16.97 -17.55 -14.75
CA TYR A 185 -16.30 -18.80 -14.40
C TYR A 185 -16.90 -19.47 -13.16
N VAL A 186 -16.68 -20.77 -13.07
CA VAL A 186 -17.04 -21.60 -11.93
C VAL A 186 -15.82 -22.33 -11.44
N LEU A 187 -15.65 -22.43 -10.12
CA LEU A 187 -14.60 -23.22 -9.47
C LEU A 187 -15.20 -24.41 -8.73
N PHE A 188 -14.88 -25.60 -9.16
CA PHE A 188 -15.12 -26.86 -8.42
C PHE A 188 -13.96 -27.06 -7.45
N SER A 189 -14.11 -26.51 -6.24
CA SER A 189 -13.05 -26.45 -5.23
C SER A 189 -12.59 -27.85 -4.78
N TYR A 190 -11.31 -28.01 -4.50
CA TYR A 190 -10.72 -29.16 -3.83
C TYR A 190 -10.69 -29.06 -2.30
N ASN A 191 -11.29 -27.99 -1.77
CA ASN A 191 -11.53 -27.82 -0.35
C ASN A 191 -13.04 -27.94 -0.06
N LYS A 192 -13.37 -28.53 1.07
CA LYS A 192 -14.70 -28.63 1.64
C LYS A 192 -14.74 -27.98 3.02
N THR A 193 -15.93 -27.57 3.44
CA THR A 193 -16.14 -27.08 4.80
C THR A 193 -16.56 -28.26 5.69
N ASP A 194 -15.87 -28.46 6.80
CA ASP A 194 -16.19 -29.49 7.79
C ASP A 194 -17.43 -29.08 8.63
N ALA A 195 -17.87 -29.96 9.54
CA ALA A 195 -19.03 -29.71 10.41
C ALA A 195 -18.81 -28.55 11.40
N ASP A 196 -17.56 -28.17 11.66
CA ASP A 196 -17.18 -27.11 12.57
C ASP A 196 -16.94 -25.77 11.83
N GLY A 197 -17.08 -25.76 10.49
CA GLY A 197 -16.92 -24.57 9.65
C GLY A 197 -15.48 -24.33 9.16
N ASN A 198 -14.57 -25.27 9.39
CA ASN A 198 -13.18 -25.13 8.94
C ASN A 198 -13.02 -25.66 7.51
N SER A 199 -12.03 -25.12 6.80
CA SER A 199 -11.64 -25.59 5.47
C SER A 199 -10.77 -26.86 5.59
N GLU A 200 -11.17 -27.93 4.92
CA GLU A 200 -10.47 -29.21 4.85
C GLU A 200 -10.20 -29.59 3.39
N ALA A 201 -9.00 -30.07 3.07
CA ALA A 201 -8.69 -30.57 1.76
C ALA A 201 -9.43 -31.88 1.47
N MET A 202 -9.94 -32.00 0.24
CA MET A 202 -10.61 -33.22 -0.23
C MET A 202 -9.59 -34.36 -0.44
N THR A 203 -10.07 -35.60 -0.26
CA THR A 203 -9.33 -36.81 -0.63
C THR A 203 -9.18 -36.92 -2.15
N ASP A 204 -8.28 -37.77 -2.63
CA ASP A 204 -8.06 -37.97 -4.07
C ASP A 204 -9.34 -38.46 -4.80
N ASP A 205 -10.12 -39.34 -4.16
CA ASP A 205 -11.39 -39.79 -4.73
C ASP A 205 -12.43 -38.65 -4.83
N GLU A 206 -12.50 -37.78 -3.81
CA GLU A 206 -13.36 -36.59 -3.83
C GLU A 206 -12.91 -35.58 -4.89
N LYS A 207 -11.61 -35.36 -5.06
CA LYS A 207 -11.04 -34.49 -6.12
C LYS A 207 -11.37 -35.06 -7.51
N ALA A 208 -11.26 -36.37 -7.70
CA ALA A 208 -11.64 -37.02 -8.95
C ALA A 208 -13.13 -36.84 -9.27
N ALA A 209 -14.00 -36.91 -8.26
CA ALA A 209 -15.41 -36.64 -8.41
C ALA A 209 -15.70 -35.16 -8.76
N GLN A 210 -14.98 -34.22 -8.17
CA GLN A 210 -15.10 -32.79 -8.55
C GLN A 210 -14.64 -32.55 -9.99
N LYS A 211 -13.56 -33.17 -10.41
CA LYS A 211 -13.09 -33.09 -11.80
C LYS A 211 -14.09 -33.63 -12.79
N GLN A 212 -14.74 -34.74 -12.47
CA GLN A 212 -15.81 -35.31 -13.29
C GLN A 212 -17.01 -34.32 -13.40
N LYS A 213 -17.44 -33.72 -12.28
CA LYS A 213 -18.52 -32.72 -12.28
C LYS A 213 -18.15 -31.49 -13.12
N ALA A 214 -16.91 -31.02 -13.02
CA ALA A 214 -16.43 -29.92 -13.84
C ALA A 214 -16.44 -30.25 -15.33
N GLN A 215 -16.09 -31.50 -15.71
CA GLN A 215 -16.16 -31.97 -17.10
C GLN A 215 -17.59 -32.02 -17.60
N GLU A 216 -18.51 -32.61 -16.82
CA GLU A 216 -19.95 -32.68 -17.17
C GLU A 216 -20.54 -31.26 -17.31
N PHE A 217 -20.15 -30.32 -16.46
CA PHE A 217 -20.53 -28.91 -16.53
C PHE A 217 -20.01 -28.24 -17.80
N ALA A 218 -18.72 -28.41 -18.12
CA ALA A 218 -18.12 -27.88 -19.33
C ALA A 218 -18.77 -28.45 -20.61
N ASP A 219 -19.04 -29.74 -20.63
CA ASP A 219 -19.71 -30.41 -21.75
C ASP A 219 -21.15 -29.88 -21.94
N SER A 220 -21.86 -29.63 -20.84
CA SER A 220 -23.20 -29.04 -20.87
C SER A 220 -23.19 -27.61 -21.41
N LEU A 221 -22.21 -26.82 -21.03
CA LEU A 221 -22.01 -25.47 -21.55
C LEU A 221 -21.67 -25.45 -23.04
N LYS A 222 -20.91 -26.45 -23.52
CA LYS A 222 -20.52 -26.57 -24.94
C LYS A 222 -21.62 -27.17 -25.81
N ALA A 223 -22.54 -27.95 -25.25
CA ALA A 223 -23.58 -28.68 -26.01
C ALA A 223 -24.75 -27.81 -26.45
N GLY A 224 -24.97 -26.66 -25.87
CA GLY A 224 -26.09 -25.77 -26.15
C GLY A 224 -25.75 -24.62 -27.11
N ASP A 225 -26.80 -23.99 -27.63
CA ASP A 225 -26.69 -22.73 -28.34
C ASP A 225 -26.64 -21.58 -27.31
N ASN A 226 -25.42 -21.27 -26.80
CA ASN A 226 -25.13 -20.27 -25.78
C ASN A 226 -25.88 -20.46 -24.44
N PRO A 227 -25.73 -21.62 -23.77
CA PRO A 227 -26.47 -21.89 -22.53
C PRO A 227 -26.10 -20.91 -21.40
N ASP A 228 -27.07 -20.71 -20.51
CA ASP A 228 -26.90 -19.86 -19.32
C ASP A 228 -26.03 -20.58 -18.30
N ILE A 229 -24.80 -20.06 -18.13
CA ILE A 229 -23.85 -20.57 -17.14
C ILE A 229 -24.40 -20.47 -15.71
N GLY A 230 -25.23 -19.45 -15.40
CA GLY A 230 -25.84 -19.28 -14.09
C GLY A 230 -26.83 -20.38 -13.75
N ALA A 231 -27.69 -20.75 -14.69
CA ALA A 231 -28.64 -21.86 -14.51
C ALA A 231 -27.92 -23.20 -14.29
N LEU A 232 -26.95 -23.52 -15.13
CA LEU A 232 -26.15 -24.75 -15.02
C LEU A 232 -25.31 -24.80 -13.73
N ALA A 233 -24.73 -23.66 -13.30
CA ALA A 233 -23.98 -23.59 -12.05
C ALA A 233 -24.88 -23.83 -10.84
N GLN A 234 -26.10 -23.28 -10.84
CA GLN A 234 -27.10 -23.52 -9.79
C GLN A 234 -27.48 -25.01 -9.72
N GLU A 235 -27.68 -25.68 -10.86
CA GLU A 235 -27.94 -27.11 -10.91
C GLU A 235 -26.77 -27.94 -10.38
N ALA A 236 -25.51 -27.47 -10.64
CA ALA A 236 -24.30 -28.11 -10.14
C ALA A 236 -23.97 -27.75 -8.67
N GLY A 237 -24.77 -26.87 -8.03
CA GLY A 237 -24.52 -26.40 -6.67
C GLY A 237 -23.27 -25.51 -6.56
N GLN A 238 -22.94 -24.78 -7.61
CA GLN A 238 -21.78 -23.91 -7.71
C GLN A 238 -22.18 -22.43 -7.87
N GLU A 239 -21.27 -21.54 -7.55
CA GLU A 239 -21.42 -20.09 -7.72
C GLU A 239 -20.71 -19.62 -9.00
N VAL A 240 -21.38 -18.79 -9.80
CA VAL A 240 -20.75 -18.11 -10.93
C VAL A 240 -20.05 -16.86 -10.43
N LYS A 241 -18.79 -16.71 -10.83
CA LYS A 241 -18.01 -15.49 -10.62
C LYS A 241 -17.69 -14.85 -11.96
N THR A 242 -17.41 -13.55 -11.92
CA THR A 242 -16.99 -12.77 -13.10
C THR A 242 -15.56 -12.29 -12.91
N ALA A 243 -14.82 -12.18 -14.00
CA ALA A 243 -13.52 -11.54 -14.01
C ALA A 243 -13.31 -10.82 -15.34
N THR A 244 -12.59 -9.70 -15.28
CA THR A 244 -12.00 -9.05 -16.44
C THR A 244 -10.52 -9.42 -16.48
N PHE A 245 -9.95 -9.53 -17.67
CA PHE A 245 -8.57 -9.98 -17.84
C PHE A 245 -7.99 -9.52 -19.17
N ASP A 246 -6.67 -9.48 -19.21
CA ASP A 246 -5.81 -9.42 -20.39
C ASP A 246 -4.85 -10.63 -20.38
N ALA A 247 -3.96 -10.70 -21.36
CA ALA A 247 -3.01 -11.81 -21.49
C ALA A 247 -2.01 -11.93 -20.33
N ASP A 248 -1.75 -10.84 -19.62
CA ASP A 248 -0.79 -10.77 -18.51
C ASP A 248 -1.46 -10.97 -17.13
N SER A 249 -2.78 -11.08 -17.10
CA SER A 249 -3.54 -11.24 -15.86
C SER A 249 -3.27 -12.60 -15.20
N THR A 250 -3.13 -12.59 -13.89
CA THR A 250 -2.91 -13.80 -13.08
C THR A 250 -4.09 -14.16 -12.17
N SER A 251 -5.08 -13.30 -12.09
CA SER A 251 -6.29 -13.48 -11.31
C SER A 251 -7.49 -13.76 -12.25
N PRO A 252 -8.42 -14.65 -11.87
CA PRO A 252 -8.48 -15.44 -10.63
C PRO A 252 -7.49 -16.61 -10.57
N ASN A 253 -6.93 -17.01 -11.70
CA ASN A 253 -5.87 -18.03 -11.84
C ASN A 253 -5.21 -17.89 -13.22
N ALA A 254 -3.88 -17.92 -13.28
CA ALA A 254 -3.12 -17.70 -14.51
C ALA A 254 -3.41 -18.73 -15.61
N ASP A 255 -3.58 -20.02 -15.25
CA ASP A 255 -3.88 -21.06 -16.24
C ASP A 255 -5.30 -20.91 -16.79
N LEU A 256 -6.26 -20.46 -15.96
CA LEU A 256 -7.62 -20.14 -16.42
C LEU A 256 -7.61 -18.96 -17.39
N VAL A 257 -6.90 -17.88 -17.03
CA VAL A 257 -6.74 -16.70 -17.91
C VAL A 257 -6.16 -17.11 -19.25
N LYS A 258 -5.08 -17.88 -19.25
CA LYS A 258 -4.45 -18.37 -20.47
C LYS A 258 -5.39 -19.25 -21.33
N ALA A 259 -6.20 -20.10 -20.69
CA ALA A 259 -7.18 -20.92 -21.39
C ALA A 259 -8.31 -20.08 -21.98
N ALA A 260 -8.80 -19.05 -21.25
CA ALA A 260 -9.84 -18.14 -21.73
C ALA A 260 -9.33 -17.19 -22.82
N ASP A 261 -8.06 -16.72 -22.70
CA ASP A 261 -7.44 -15.84 -23.68
C ASP A 261 -7.23 -16.52 -25.05
N ALA A 262 -7.04 -17.82 -25.07
CA ALA A 262 -6.89 -18.63 -26.27
C ALA A 262 -8.20 -18.89 -27.04
N LEU A 263 -9.36 -18.54 -26.49
CA LEU A 263 -10.66 -18.69 -27.15
C LEU A 263 -10.84 -17.60 -28.22
N GLU A 264 -11.63 -17.90 -29.26
CA GLU A 264 -11.73 -17.03 -30.44
C GLU A 264 -13.06 -16.27 -30.53
N ASN A 265 -14.13 -16.74 -29.84
CA ASN A 265 -15.47 -16.14 -29.94
C ASN A 265 -16.10 -15.86 -28.59
N GLU A 266 -16.91 -14.82 -28.52
CA GLU A 266 -17.80 -14.60 -27.37
C GLU A 266 -18.77 -15.77 -27.23
N GLY A 267 -18.94 -16.25 -26.00
CA GLY A 267 -19.71 -17.45 -25.71
C GLY A 267 -18.91 -18.73 -25.70
N ASP A 268 -17.67 -18.73 -26.23
CA ASP A 268 -16.81 -19.90 -26.15
C ASP A 268 -16.47 -20.29 -24.71
N VAL A 269 -16.31 -21.58 -24.48
CA VAL A 269 -16.09 -22.20 -23.17
C VAL A 269 -14.75 -22.88 -23.14
N THR A 270 -13.97 -22.69 -22.09
CA THR A 270 -12.69 -23.37 -21.90
C THR A 270 -12.88 -24.89 -21.77
N ASP A 271 -11.83 -25.65 -22.02
CA ASP A 271 -11.71 -26.95 -21.39
C ASP A 271 -11.59 -26.79 -19.88
N ILE A 272 -11.72 -27.89 -19.14
CA ILE A 272 -11.48 -27.85 -17.71
C ILE A 272 -10.04 -27.48 -17.42
N VAL A 273 -9.82 -26.54 -16.49
CA VAL A 273 -8.48 -26.11 -16.03
C VAL A 273 -8.26 -26.65 -14.62
N ASP A 274 -7.45 -27.68 -14.51
CA ASP A 274 -7.13 -28.37 -13.25
C ASP A 274 -5.98 -27.68 -12.54
N THR A 275 -6.18 -27.24 -11.31
CA THR A 275 -5.21 -26.51 -10.48
C THR A 275 -5.13 -27.11 -9.08
N ASP A 276 -4.19 -26.66 -8.27
CA ASP A 276 -4.06 -27.10 -6.87
C ASP A 276 -5.29 -26.75 -6.01
N SER A 277 -6.02 -25.68 -6.35
CA SER A 277 -7.18 -25.21 -5.60
C SER A 277 -8.49 -25.83 -6.03
N GLY A 278 -8.55 -26.44 -7.21
CA GLY A 278 -9.75 -27.01 -7.82
C GLY A 278 -9.75 -26.91 -9.33
N VAL A 279 -10.89 -27.22 -9.93
CA VAL A 279 -11.08 -27.24 -11.37
C VAL A 279 -11.93 -26.05 -11.80
N TYR A 280 -11.39 -25.26 -12.70
CA TYR A 280 -12.08 -24.10 -13.28
C TYR A 280 -12.73 -24.47 -14.62
N VAL A 281 -13.84 -23.82 -14.89
CA VAL A 281 -14.48 -23.75 -16.22
C VAL A 281 -14.88 -22.31 -16.43
N ALA A 282 -14.52 -21.72 -17.55
CA ALA A 282 -14.91 -20.36 -17.89
C ALA A 282 -15.61 -20.27 -19.25
N LYS A 283 -16.46 -19.26 -19.37
CA LYS A 283 -17.12 -18.83 -20.61
C LYS A 283 -16.76 -17.38 -20.85
N VAL A 284 -16.15 -17.08 -22.00
CA VAL A 284 -15.85 -15.70 -22.39
C VAL A 284 -17.16 -14.97 -22.72
N THR A 285 -17.35 -13.82 -22.11
CA THR A 285 -18.56 -13.01 -22.29
C THR A 285 -18.34 -11.78 -23.16
N SER A 286 -17.10 -11.26 -23.20
CA SER A 286 -16.71 -10.19 -24.12
C SER A 286 -15.22 -10.25 -24.45
N PHE A 287 -14.87 -9.97 -25.69
CA PHE A 287 -13.46 -9.77 -26.13
C PHE A 287 -12.97 -8.34 -25.97
N LEU A 288 -13.90 -7.41 -25.75
CA LEU A 288 -13.61 -6.03 -25.43
C LEU A 288 -14.65 -5.50 -24.47
N ASP A 289 -14.38 -5.68 -23.19
CA ASP A 289 -15.19 -5.07 -22.12
C ASP A 289 -14.85 -3.59 -22.06
N ARG A 290 -15.78 -2.76 -22.53
CA ARG A 290 -15.58 -1.32 -22.68
C ARG A 290 -15.32 -0.64 -21.33
N GLU A 291 -16.08 -0.99 -20.29
CA GLU A 291 -15.96 -0.41 -18.96
C GLU A 291 -14.59 -0.77 -18.34
N ALA A 292 -14.21 -2.04 -18.39
CA ALA A 292 -12.92 -2.51 -17.90
C ALA A 292 -11.74 -1.93 -18.71
N THR A 293 -11.89 -1.82 -20.03
CA THR A 293 -10.86 -1.22 -20.90
C THR A 293 -10.66 0.27 -20.58
N ASP A 294 -11.73 1.03 -20.38
CA ASP A 294 -11.63 2.45 -20.03
C ASP A 294 -11.00 2.62 -18.62
N ALA A 295 -11.35 1.78 -17.65
CA ALA A 295 -10.70 1.75 -16.32
C ALA A 295 -9.20 1.38 -16.42
N LYS A 296 -8.84 0.43 -17.28
CA LYS A 296 -7.43 0.06 -17.52
C LYS A 296 -6.64 1.20 -18.15
N LYS A 297 -7.23 1.99 -19.05
CA LYS A 297 -6.58 3.20 -19.59
C LYS A 297 -6.23 4.19 -18.50
N GLU A 298 -7.17 4.46 -17.59
CA GLU A 298 -6.91 5.34 -16.45
C GLU A 298 -5.77 4.79 -15.58
N SER A 299 -5.75 3.47 -15.34
CA SER A 299 -4.67 2.80 -14.57
C SER A 299 -3.31 2.96 -15.26
N ILE A 300 -3.23 2.74 -16.57
CA ILE A 300 -2.00 2.88 -17.36
C ILE A 300 -1.46 4.31 -17.27
N VAL A 301 -2.34 5.32 -17.37
CA VAL A 301 -1.93 6.72 -17.22
C VAL A 301 -1.38 7.00 -15.83
N GLU A 302 -2.02 6.50 -14.77
CA GLU A 302 -1.52 6.68 -13.41
C GLU A 302 -0.21 5.91 -13.17
N GLU A 303 -0.03 4.73 -13.75
CA GLU A 303 1.23 3.98 -13.74
C GLU A 303 2.36 4.78 -14.41
N ARG A 304 2.14 5.34 -15.61
CA ARG A 304 3.11 6.19 -16.32
C ARG A 304 3.48 7.44 -15.50
N LYS A 305 2.50 8.05 -14.83
CA LYS A 305 2.73 9.20 -13.92
C LYS A 305 3.60 8.82 -12.73
N GLN A 306 3.33 7.66 -12.13
CA GLN A 306 4.11 7.16 -11.02
C GLN A 306 5.54 6.78 -11.45
N GLU A 307 5.69 6.08 -12.56
CA GLU A 307 6.99 5.74 -13.14
C GLU A 307 7.85 6.97 -13.43
N GLN A 308 7.23 8.05 -13.96
CA GLN A 308 7.93 9.32 -14.17
C GLN A 308 8.41 9.91 -12.85
N TYR A 309 7.54 9.97 -11.83
CA TYR A 309 7.88 10.46 -10.50
C TYR A 309 9.06 9.67 -9.90
N ASP A 310 8.99 8.36 -9.93
CA ASP A 310 10.00 7.45 -9.38
C ASP A 310 11.33 7.56 -10.16
N SER A 311 11.27 7.67 -11.48
CA SER A 311 12.43 7.86 -12.34
C SER A 311 13.16 9.17 -12.06
N LEU A 312 12.42 10.26 -11.83
CA LEU A 312 13.00 11.55 -11.45
C LEU A 312 13.70 11.47 -10.08
N LEU A 313 13.05 10.88 -9.08
CA LEU A 313 13.66 10.67 -7.77
C LEU A 313 14.91 9.79 -7.85
N LYS A 314 14.82 8.68 -8.57
CA LYS A 314 15.96 7.78 -8.78
C LYS A 314 17.15 8.54 -9.42
N LYS A 315 16.88 9.32 -10.45
CA LYS A 315 17.93 10.14 -11.09
C LYS A 315 18.55 11.12 -10.11
N TRP A 316 17.76 11.85 -9.33
CA TRP A 316 18.28 12.78 -8.34
C TRP A 316 19.10 12.09 -7.26
N ARG A 317 18.72 10.90 -6.83
CA ARG A 317 19.52 10.08 -5.90
C ARG A 317 20.85 9.65 -6.50
N GLU A 318 20.88 9.27 -7.80
CA GLU A 318 22.11 8.90 -8.51
C GLU A 318 23.05 10.10 -8.72
N ASP A 319 22.50 11.29 -8.93
CA ASP A 319 23.24 12.53 -9.17
C ASP A 319 23.70 13.23 -7.86
N THR A 320 23.18 12.81 -6.70
CA THR A 320 23.47 13.44 -5.39
C THR A 320 24.29 12.51 -4.51
N GLU A 321 25.37 13.02 -3.91
CA GLU A 321 26.11 12.26 -2.91
C GLU A 321 25.27 12.14 -1.63
N ILE A 322 24.93 10.90 -1.27
CA ILE A 322 24.18 10.57 -0.04
C ILE A 322 25.10 9.77 0.88
N THR A 323 25.26 10.22 2.11
CA THR A 323 26.08 9.57 3.12
C THR A 323 25.25 9.27 4.37
N GLU A 324 25.03 8.01 4.70
CA GLU A 324 24.32 7.59 5.91
C GLU A 324 25.27 7.35 7.08
N HIS A 325 24.89 7.83 8.25
CA HIS A 325 25.57 7.58 9.52
C HIS A 325 24.84 6.50 10.34
N LYS A 326 24.94 5.25 9.90
CA LYS A 326 24.20 4.10 10.47
C LYS A 326 24.33 3.98 11.99
N ASN A 327 25.47 4.33 12.58
CA ASN A 327 25.69 4.28 14.03
C ASN A 327 24.86 5.35 14.79
N VAL A 328 24.50 6.46 14.14
CA VAL A 328 23.63 7.48 14.70
C VAL A 328 22.17 7.02 14.55
N TRP A 329 21.79 6.54 13.36
CA TRP A 329 20.45 6.05 13.07
C TRP A 329 20.02 4.86 13.95
N LYS A 330 20.93 3.97 14.33
CA LYS A 330 20.69 2.85 15.26
C LYS A 330 20.20 3.28 16.65
N LYS A 331 20.33 4.57 17.03
CA LYS A 331 19.80 5.07 18.30
C LYS A 331 18.27 5.13 18.32
N VAL A 332 17.63 5.26 17.18
CA VAL A 332 16.17 5.08 17.02
C VAL A 332 15.89 3.58 17.08
N ASN A 333 15.06 3.15 18.03
CA ASN A 333 14.75 1.73 18.23
C ASN A 333 13.28 1.60 18.65
N PHE A 334 12.49 0.91 17.83
CA PHE A 334 11.05 0.75 18.02
C PHE A 334 10.71 -0.30 19.07
N GLU A 335 11.51 -1.37 19.14
CA GLU A 335 11.29 -2.45 20.11
C GLU A 335 11.40 -1.98 21.57
N LYS A 336 12.25 -0.97 21.84
CA LYS A 336 12.51 -0.49 23.22
C LYS A 336 11.53 0.56 23.69
N GLN A 337 10.79 1.16 22.78
CA GLN A 337 9.91 2.27 23.10
C GLN A 337 8.71 2.27 22.16
N GLY A 338 7.55 1.91 22.68
CA GLY A 338 6.29 1.97 21.95
C GLY A 338 5.79 3.42 21.86
N VAL A 339 5.16 3.75 20.75
CA VAL A 339 4.53 5.05 20.51
C VAL A 339 3.18 4.80 19.83
N THR A 340 2.11 5.32 20.43
CA THR A 340 0.76 5.23 19.88
C THR A 340 0.12 6.61 19.77
N VAL A 341 -0.87 6.78 18.91
CA VAL A 341 -1.70 7.98 18.85
C VAL A 341 -2.75 7.90 19.96
N LYS A 342 -2.87 8.93 20.79
CA LYS A 342 -3.97 9.02 21.78
C LYS A 342 -5.26 9.22 21.00
N GLN A 343 -6.18 8.28 21.14
CA GLN A 343 -7.54 8.43 20.62
C GLN A 343 -8.29 9.41 21.52
N SER A 344 -8.96 10.40 20.91
CA SER A 344 -9.85 11.28 21.64
C SER A 344 -11.09 10.51 22.10
N GLU A 345 -11.56 10.76 23.33
CA GLU A 345 -12.77 10.11 23.86
C GLU A 345 -14.03 10.39 23.01
N ASP A 346 -13.95 11.37 22.10
CA ASP A 346 -15.05 11.78 21.20
C ASP A 346 -15.25 10.84 19.98
N ASP A 347 -14.29 9.96 19.66
CA ASP A 347 -14.40 9.05 18.51
C ASP A 347 -15.31 7.82 18.76
N TYR A 348 -15.80 7.63 19.98
CA TYR A 348 -16.69 6.52 20.34
C TYR A 348 -18.18 6.87 20.33
N SER A 349 -18.56 8.16 20.12
CA SER A 349 -19.96 8.59 20.24
C SER A 349 -20.80 8.48 18.96
N ASP A 350 -20.20 8.17 17.80
CA ASP A 350 -20.91 8.14 16.50
C ASP A 350 -21.28 6.73 15.99
N ASN A 351 -21.11 5.68 16.82
CA ASN A 351 -21.46 4.29 16.45
C ASN A 351 -22.51 3.63 17.37
N GLU A 352 -23.41 4.39 18.02
CA GLU A 352 -24.61 3.84 18.65
C GLU A 352 -25.90 4.20 17.91
#